data_313140eaa880708fec04fd1a0bb3e61b
#
_entry.id   313140eaa880708fec04fd1a0bb3e61b
#
_cell.length_a   1.000
_cell.length_b   1.000
_cell.length_c   1.000
_cell.angle_alpha   90.00
_cell.angle_beta   90.00
_cell.angle_gamma   90.00
#
_symmetry.space_group_name_H-M   'P 1'
#
loop_
_entity.id
_entity.type
_entity.pdbx_description
1 polymer ?
#
loop_
_entity_poly.entity_id
_entity_poly.type
_entity_poly.pdbx_seq_one_letter_code
_entity_poly.pdbx_strand_id
1 'polypeptide(L)'
;MNSYQAAIAGIALVPEDRRIIPGLTVEENLQLAQIVPPIGWSLERLYELFPRLGERRKQEGVTLSGGEQQMLAIARALARDIKVLLLDEPYEGLAPVIVDEIEKTLNIIKAQGITTVIVEQNAIRALKLANRAVILDTGSVVFDGTAKEVLDNAELRAEYLAI
;
A
#
# COMPACT_ATOMS: atom_id res chain seq x y z
N MET A 1 -7.44 18.10 10.16
CA MET A 1 -8.22 16.82 10.01
C MET A 1 -7.56 15.79 10.91
N ASN A 2 -8.33 15.11 11.76
CA ASN A 2 -7.79 13.99 12.56
C ASN A 2 -7.90 12.67 11.79
N SER A 3 -7.28 11.57 12.30
CA SER A 3 -7.25 10.26 11.63
C SER A 3 -8.65 9.69 11.34
N TYR A 4 -9.60 9.89 12.22
CA TYR A 4 -11.00 9.47 12.02
C TYR A 4 -11.66 10.23 10.83
N GLN A 5 -11.45 11.52 10.75
CA GLN A 5 -11.97 12.33 9.64
C GLN A 5 -11.30 11.95 8.30
N ALA A 6 -10.00 11.62 8.31
CA ALA A 6 -9.30 11.14 7.14
C ALA A 6 -9.87 9.79 6.65
N ALA A 7 -10.14 8.87 7.58
CA ALA A 7 -10.73 7.58 7.25
C ALA A 7 -12.15 7.72 6.64
N ILE A 8 -13.00 8.62 7.18
CA ILE A 8 -14.33 8.92 6.60
C ILE A 8 -14.21 9.57 5.22
N ALA A 9 -13.19 10.38 5.00
CA ALA A 9 -12.94 11.01 3.70
C ALA A 9 -12.43 10.01 2.62
N GLY A 10 -12.22 8.75 3.00
CA GLY A 10 -11.75 7.71 2.09
C GLY A 10 -10.23 7.63 1.98
N ILE A 11 -9.49 8.04 3.01
CA ILE A 11 -8.04 7.90 3.08
C ILE A 11 -7.71 6.70 3.97
N ALA A 12 -6.96 5.73 3.43
CA ALA A 12 -6.44 4.61 4.19
C ALA A 12 -4.91 4.65 4.24
N LEU A 13 -4.34 4.25 5.36
CA LEU A 13 -2.90 4.10 5.58
C LEU A 13 -2.57 2.63 5.85
N VAL A 14 -1.60 2.12 5.13
CA VAL A 14 -0.89 0.87 5.43
C VAL A 14 0.48 1.27 5.95
N PRO A 15 0.71 1.22 7.26
CA PRO A 15 1.99 1.55 7.86
C PRO A 15 3.00 0.41 7.69
N GLU A 16 4.28 0.70 7.86
CA GLU A 16 5.40 -0.23 7.81
C GLU A 16 5.17 -1.50 8.68
N ASP A 17 4.66 -1.31 9.90
CA ASP A 17 4.38 -2.40 10.86
C ASP A 17 3.11 -3.23 10.53
N ARG A 18 2.44 -2.95 9.38
CA ARG A 18 1.27 -3.65 8.83
C ARG A 18 0.04 -3.67 9.73
N ARG A 19 0.20 -3.58 11.03
CA ARG A 19 -0.84 -3.60 12.07
C ARG A 19 -1.87 -4.72 11.88
N ILE A 20 -1.39 -5.94 11.63
CA ILE A 20 -2.26 -7.12 11.62
C ILE A 20 -2.81 -7.32 13.03
N ILE A 21 -4.12 -7.56 13.13
CA ILE A 21 -4.78 -7.69 14.43
C ILE A 21 -4.53 -9.10 14.96
N PRO A 22 -3.84 -9.23 16.11
CA PRO A 22 -3.58 -10.53 16.73
C PRO A 22 -4.88 -11.23 17.17
N GLY A 23 -4.86 -12.57 17.16
CA GLY A 23 -6.00 -13.39 17.56
C GLY A 23 -7.14 -13.43 16.55
N LEU A 24 -7.03 -12.71 15.42
CA LEU A 24 -8.00 -12.75 14.34
C LEU A 24 -7.43 -13.51 13.13
N THR A 25 -8.28 -14.30 12.50
CA THR A 25 -8.00 -14.92 11.20
C THR A 25 -7.90 -13.89 10.09
N VAL A 26 -7.40 -14.29 8.92
CA VAL A 26 -7.39 -13.47 7.70
C VAL A 26 -8.80 -12.94 7.40
N GLU A 27 -9.79 -13.82 7.40
CA GLU A 27 -11.19 -13.46 7.12
C GLU A 27 -11.74 -12.46 8.13
N GLU A 28 -11.51 -12.67 9.42
CA GLU A 28 -11.96 -11.76 10.49
C GLU A 28 -11.26 -10.40 10.42
N ASN A 29 -9.97 -10.34 10.06
CA ASN A 29 -9.25 -9.10 9.81
C ASN A 29 -9.90 -8.27 8.68
N LEU A 30 -10.37 -8.93 7.60
CA LEU A 30 -11.05 -8.27 6.49
C LEU A 30 -12.48 -7.86 6.86
N GLN A 31 -13.24 -8.74 7.51
CA GLN A 31 -14.61 -8.46 7.96
C GLN A 31 -14.67 -7.31 8.95
N LEU A 32 -13.71 -7.21 9.87
CA LEU A 32 -13.63 -6.11 10.82
C LEU A 32 -13.51 -4.75 10.12
N ALA A 33 -12.79 -4.69 9.01
CA ALA A 33 -12.66 -3.47 8.22
C ALA A 33 -13.98 -3.06 7.52
N GLN A 34 -14.92 -4.00 7.36
CA GLN A 34 -16.23 -3.81 6.70
C GLN A 34 -17.37 -3.51 7.69
N ILE A 35 -17.12 -3.50 9.00
CA ILE A 35 -18.17 -3.26 10.01
C ILE A 35 -18.80 -1.87 9.86
N VAL A 36 -18.01 -0.87 9.50
CA VAL A 36 -18.48 0.53 9.41
C VAL A 36 -18.55 0.94 7.94
N PRO A 37 -19.76 1.28 7.43
CA PRO A 37 -19.91 1.81 6.06
C PRO A 37 -19.16 3.14 5.87
N PRO A 38 -18.82 3.49 4.61
CA PRO A 38 -19.08 2.72 3.40
C PRO A 38 -18.14 1.52 3.24
N ILE A 39 -18.72 0.39 2.78
CA ILE A 39 -17.96 -0.83 2.48
C ILE A 39 -17.33 -0.70 1.10
N GLY A 40 -16.05 -1.08 1.00
CA GLY A 40 -15.32 -1.09 -0.26
C GLY A 40 -15.47 -2.40 -1.04
N TRP A 41 -14.36 -3.06 -1.31
CA TRP A 41 -14.37 -4.31 -2.06
C TRP A 41 -14.92 -5.47 -1.23
N SER A 42 -15.72 -6.34 -1.86
CA SER A 42 -16.24 -7.55 -1.22
C SER A 42 -15.12 -8.53 -0.88
N LEU A 43 -15.37 -9.46 0.04
CA LEU A 43 -14.40 -10.51 0.39
C LEU A 43 -14.02 -11.35 -0.83
N GLU A 44 -14.98 -11.68 -1.69
CA GLU A 44 -14.77 -12.45 -2.92
C GLU A 44 -13.77 -11.72 -3.82
N ARG A 45 -14.00 -10.42 -4.09
CA ARG A 45 -13.11 -9.60 -4.90
C ARG A 45 -11.71 -9.48 -4.28
N LEU A 46 -11.62 -9.37 -2.96
CA LEU A 46 -10.33 -9.35 -2.27
C LEU A 46 -9.58 -10.67 -2.42
N TYR A 47 -10.27 -11.81 -2.34
CA TYR A 47 -9.65 -13.12 -2.54
C TYR A 47 -9.28 -13.40 -4.00
N GLU A 48 -10.01 -12.83 -4.96
CA GLU A 48 -9.61 -12.86 -6.38
C GLU A 48 -8.29 -12.08 -6.60
N LEU A 49 -8.13 -10.93 -5.95
CA LEU A 49 -6.90 -10.14 -6.05
C LEU A 49 -5.75 -10.75 -5.24
N PHE A 50 -6.05 -11.38 -4.11
CA PHE A 50 -5.09 -11.99 -3.18
C PHE A 50 -5.42 -13.47 -2.95
N PRO A 51 -5.18 -14.36 -3.93
CA PRO A 51 -5.60 -15.77 -3.83
C PRO A 51 -5.04 -16.49 -2.60
N ARG A 52 -3.77 -16.19 -2.24
CA ARG A 52 -3.13 -16.77 -1.04
C ARG A 52 -3.86 -16.43 0.26
N LEU A 53 -4.49 -15.26 0.34
CA LEU A 53 -5.33 -14.91 1.50
C LEU A 53 -6.61 -15.74 1.51
N GLY A 54 -7.19 -16.01 0.34
CA GLY A 54 -8.36 -16.87 0.21
C GLY A 54 -8.08 -18.31 0.66
N GLU A 55 -6.92 -18.87 0.26
CA GLU A 55 -6.46 -20.21 0.68
C GLU A 55 -6.25 -20.31 2.20
N ARG A 56 -5.86 -19.21 2.83
CA ARG A 56 -5.49 -19.12 4.26
C ARG A 56 -6.51 -18.35 5.10
N ARG A 57 -7.75 -18.17 4.60
CA ARG A 57 -8.76 -17.31 5.23
C ARG A 57 -9.05 -17.64 6.70
N LYS A 58 -8.89 -18.90 7.10
CA LYS A 58 -9.10 -19.38 8.48
C LYS A 58 -7.82 -19.39 9.33
N GLN A 59 -6.67 -19.06 8.75
CA GLN A 59 -5.41 -18.97 9.47
C GLN A 59 -5.33 -17.63 10.21
N GLU A 60 -4.74 -17.63 11.41
CA GLU A 60 -4.49 -16.40 12.15
C GLU A 60 -3.54 -15.47 11.37
N GLY A 61 -3.92 -14.19 11.23
CA GLY A 61 -3.23 -13.24 10.37
C GLY A 61 -1.76 -13.00 10.75
N VAL A 62 -1.43 -12.99 12.04
CA VAL A 62 -0.05 -12.79 12.52
C VAL A 62 0.87 -13.98 12.25
N THR A 63 0.33 -15.15 11.93
CA THR A 63 1.12 -16.35 11.60
C THR A 63 1.47 -16.46 10.11
N LEU A 64 0.98 -15.55 9.29
CA LEU A 64 1.32 -15.43 7.88
C LEU A 64 2.78 -15.02 7.68
N SER A 65 3.34 -15.33 6.51
CA SER A 65 4.62 -14.75 6.09
C SER A 65 4.55 -13.22 5.99
N GLY A 66 5.69 -12.52 6.09
CA GLY A 66 5.72 -11.06 5.98
C GLY A 66 5.05 -10.51 4.72
N GLY A 67 5.24 -11.17 3.58
CA GLY A 67 4.58 -10.79 2.33
C GLY A 67 3.06 -10.98 2.35
N GLU A 68 2.57 -12.09 2.91
CA GLU A 68 1.14 -12.35 3.07
C GLU A 68 0.52 -11.37 4.07
N GLN A 69 1.24 -11.00 5.13
CA GLN A 69 0.79 -9.96 6.06
C GLN A 69 0.69 -8.59 5.38
N GLN A 70 1.64 -8.25 4.50
CA GLN A 70 1.59 -7.03 3.71
C GLN A 70 0.37 -7.02 2.77
N MET A 71 0.11 -8.15 2.08
CA MET A 71 -1.08 -8.30 1.25
C MET A 71 -2.37 -8.19 2.08
N LEU A 72 -2.41 -8.77 3.29
CA LEU A 72 -3.55 -8.66 4.19
C LEU A 72 -3.78 -7.22 4.66
N ALA A 73 -2.72 -6.46 4.95
CA ALA A 73 -2.82 -5.05 5.33
C ALA A 73 -3.39 -4.19 4.18
N ILE A 74 -2.93 -4.42 2.94
CA ILE A 74 -3.47 -3.76 1.74
C ILE A 74 -4.94 -4.16 1.51
N ALA A 75 -5.25 -5.46 1.59
CA ALA A 75 -6.62 -5.97 1.43
C ALA A 75 -7.58 -5.37 2.47
N ARG A 76 -7.15 -5.21 3.72
CA ARG A 76 -7.92 -4.52 4.76
C ARG A 76 -8.23 -3.07 4.43
N ALA A 77 -7.28 -2.35 3.83
CA ALA A 77 -7.52 -0.99 3.38
C ALA A 77 -8.58 -0.95 2.27
N LEU A 78 -8.51 -1.87 1.28
CA LEU A 78 -9.45 -1.99 0.18
C LEU A 78 -10.84 -2.49 0.60
N ALA A 79 -10.94 -3.20 1.73
CA ALA A 79 -12.22 -3.63 2.30
C ALA A 79 -13.11 -2.42 2.69
N ARG A 80 -12.55 -1.23 2.78
CA ARG A 80 -13.27 0.05 2.92
C ARG A 80 -13.37 0.76 1.58
N ASP A 81 -14.39 1.62 1.44
CA ASP A 81 -14.51 2.50 0.27
C ASP A 81 -13.49 3.64 0.37
N ILE A 82 -12.34 3.45 -0.26
CA ILE A 82 -11.22 4.40 -0.22
C ILE A 82 -11.01 5.09 -1.56
N LYS A 83 -10.55 6.33 -1.49
CA LYS A 83 -10.14 7.15 -2.63
C LYS A 83 -8.63 7.29 -2.72
N VAL A 84 -7.98 7.25 -1.56
CA VAL A 84 -6.52 7.41 -1.42
C VAL A 84 -5.98 6.30 -0.53
N LEU A 85 -4.98 5.60 -1.05
CA LEU A 85 -4.20 4.58 -0.34
C LEU A 85 -2.80 5.12 -0.09
N LEU A 86 -2.44 5.28 1.18
CA LEU A 86 -1.09 5.64 1.62
C LEU A 86 -0.35 4.38 2.03
N LEU A 87 0.83 4.16 1.47
CA LEU A 87 1.71 3.03 1.74
C LEU A 87 3.04 3.54 2.28
N ASP A 88 3.39 3.12 3.49
CA ASP A 88 4.62 3.48 4.16
C ASP A 88 5.56 2.27 4.14
N GLU A 89 6.64 2.38 3.39
CA GLU A 89 7.66 1.35 3.14
C GLU A 89 7.08 -0.05 2.81
N PRO A 90 6.16 -0.16 1.80
CA PRO A 90 5.44 -1.39 1.54
C PRO A 90 6.30 -2.58 1.12
N TYR A 91 7.57 -2.38 0.79
CA TYR A 91 8.50 -3.41 0.30
C TYR A 91 9.51 -3.86 1.35
N GLU A 92 9.54 -3.19 2.53
CA GLU A 92 10.56 -3.45 3.53
C GLU A 92 10.55 -4.90 4.04
N GLY A 93 11.74 -5.51 4.08
CA GLY A 93 11.93 -6.87 4.57
C GLY A 93 11.30 -7.96 3.70
N LEU A 94 10.88 -7.65 2.47
CA LEU A 94 10.23 -8.61 1.58
C LEU A 94 11.17 -9.16 0.50
N ALA A 95 10.97 -10.44 0.15
CA ALA A 95 11.67 -11.04 -0.97
C ALA A 95 11.27 -10.39 -2.31
N PRO A 96 12.19 -10.27 -3.29
CA PRO A 96 11.91 -9.61 -4.57
C PRO A 96 10.66 -10.12 -5.29
N VAL A 97 10.41 -11.42 -5.26
CA VAL A 97 9.22 -12.03 -5.90
C VAL A 97 7.91 -11.53 -5.27
N ILE A 98 7.91 -11.29 -3.96
CA ILE A 98 6.73 -10.76 -3.25
C ILE A 98 6.54 -9.27 -3.57
N VAL A 99 7.64 -8.52 -3.68
CA VAL A 99 7.57 -7.11 -4.10
C VAL A 99 6.95 -6.99 -5.49
N ASP A 100 7.35 -7.86 -6.43
CA ASP A 100 6.77 -7.89 -7.79
C ASP A 100 5.27 -8.24 -7.78
N GLU A 101 4.81 -9.10 -6.87
CA GLU A 101 3.39 -9.39 -6.68
C GLU A 101 2.63 -8.17 -6.12
N ILE A 102 3.22 -7.45 -5.15
CA ILE A 102 2.64 -6.21 -4.60
C ILE A 102 2.56 -5.13 -5.70
N GLU A 103 3.60 -4.93 -6.49
CA GLU A 103 3.60 -3.95 -7.59
C GLU A 103 2.50 -4.24 -8.62
N LYS A 104 2.30 -5.51 -9.00
CA LYS A 104 1.19 -5.92 -9.88
C LYS A 104 -0.15 -5.56 -9.26
N THR A 105 -0.32 -5.84 -7.98
CA THR A 105 -1.53 -5.50 -7.21
C THR A 105 -1.77 -3.99 -7.19
N LEU A 106 -0.74 -3.19 -6.93
CA LEU A 106 -0.85 -1.73 -6.91
C LEU A 106 -1.21 -1.16 -8.29
N ASN A 107 -0.72 -1.75 -9.38
CA ASN A 107 -1.15 -1.38 -10.74
C ASN A 107 -2.64 -1.66 -10.96
N ILE A 108 -3.17 -2.78 -10.46
CA ILE A 108 -4.61 -3.09 -10.53
C ILE A 108 -5.42 -2.07 -9.72
N ILE A 109 -5.00 -1.76 -8.50
CA ILE A 109 -5.64 -0.77 -7.63
C ILE A 109 -5.68 0.62 -8.30
N LYS A 110 -4.56 1.03 -8.87
CA LYS A 110 -4.43 2.28 -9.62
C LYS A 110 -5.38 2.33 -10.83
N ALA A 111 -5.51 1.22 -11.58
CA ALA A 111 -6.44 1.11 -12.70
C ALA A 111 -7.92 1.22 -12.29
N GLN A 112 -8.25 1.00 -11.01
CA GLN A 112 -9.59 1.22 -10.45
C GLN A 112 -9.85 2.68 -10.03
N GLY A 113 -8.91 3.60 -10.29
CA GLY A 113 -9.04 5.02 -9.96
C GLY A 113 -8.70 5.38 -8.52
N ILE A 114 -8.14 4.47 -7.73
CA ILE A 114 -7.66 4.76 -6.37
C ILE A 114 -6.30 5.45 -6.47
N THR A 115 -6.20 6.66 -5.93
CA THR A 115 -4.93 7.37 -5.83
C THR A 115 -4.03 6.66 -4.82
N THR A 116 -2.83 6.25 -5.26
CA THR A 116 -1.87 5.59 -4.38
C THR A 116 -0.67 6.50 -4.14
N VAL A 117 -0.32 6.71 -2.88
CA VAL A 117 0.90 7.42 -2.45
C VAL A 117 1.81 6.40 -1.78
N ILE A 118 3.04 6.29 -2.25
CA ILE A 118 4.04 5.35 -1.76
C ILE A 118 5.22 6.15 -1.21
N VAL A 119 5.58 5.90 0.04
CA VAL A 119 6.82 6.35 0.67
C VAL A 119 7.76 5.16 0.69
N GLU A 120 8.95 5.29 0.10
CA GLU A 120 9.87 4.16 -0.10
C GLU A 120 11.33 4.62 -0.06
N GLN A 121 12.18 3.80 0.56
CA GLN A 121 13.63 4.00 0.52
C GLN A 121 14.19 3.62 -0.86
N ASN A 122 13.66 2.55 -1.48
CA ASN A 122 14.03 2.18 -2.84
C ASN A 122 13.32 3.08 -3.86
N ALA A 123 13.79 4.33 -3.95
CA ALA A 123 13.20 5.37 -4.79
C ALA A 123 13.06 4.95 -6.26
N ILE A 124 14.05 4.27 -6.85
CA ILE A 124 14.00 3.82 -8.25
C ILE A 124 12.80 2.88 -8.48
N ARG A 125 12.51 1.99 -7.54
CA ARG A 125 11.40 1.05 -7.66
C ARG A 125 10.05 1.77 -7.56
N ALA A 126 9.91 2.66 -6.58
CA ALA A 126 8.72 3.49 -6.44
C ALA A 126 8.47 4.38 -7.66
N LEU A 127 9.52 5.02 -8.20
CA LEU A 127 9.42 5.88 -9.37
C LEU A 127 8.97 5.14 -10.63
N LYS A 128 9.37 3.86 -10.82
CA LYS A 128 8.91 3.06 -11.97
C LYS A 128 7.41 2.76 -11.93
N LEU A 129 6.83 2.70 -10.74
CA LEU A 129 5.39 2.46 -10.55
C LEU A 129 4.59 3.76 -10.58
N ALA A 130 5.19 4.88 -10.13
CA ALA A 130 4.52 6.16 -9.96
C ALA A 130 4.33 6.93 -11.28
N ASN A 131 3.31 7.78 -11.31
CA ASN A 131 3.12 8.78 -12.38
C ASN A 131 3.80 10.10 -12.00
N ARG A 132 3.75 10.47 -10.72
CA ARG A 132 4.24 11.73 -10.15
C ARG A 132 5.17 11.41 -8.99
N ALA A 133 6.14 12.28 -8.76
CA ALA A 133 7.05 12.20 -7.63
C ALA A 133 7.11 13.54 -6.91
N VAL A 134 7.20 13.47 -5.59
CA VAL A 134 7.49 14.61 -4.71
C VAL A 134 8.70 14.23 -3.89
N ILE A 135 9.74 15.05 -3.91
CA ILE A 135 10.93 14.85 -3.07
C ILE A 135 10.86 15.86 -1.93
N LEU A 136 10.98 15.34 -0.72
CA LEU A 136 11.02 16.11 0.51
C LEU A 136 12.44 16.06 1.08
N ASP A 137 13.00 17.23 1.39
CA ASP A 137 14.24 17.35 2.13
C ASP A 137 14.06 18.31 3.30
N THR A 138 14.42 17.85 4.49
CA THR A 138 14.37 18.63 5.74
C THR A 138 13.04 19.39 5.94
N GLY A 139 11.93 18.72 5.61
CA GLY A 139 10.57 19.26 5.75
C GLY A 139 10.11 20.20 4.62
N SER A 140 10.93 20.39 3.58
CA SER A 140 10.61 21.22 2.43
C SER A 140 10.45 20.39 1.16
N VAL A 141 9.53 20.77 0.29
CA VAL A 141 9.40 20.18 -1.05
C VAL A 141 10.51 20.76 -1.93
N VAL A 142 11.45 19.91 -2.37
CA VAL A 142 12.55 20.30 -3.26
C VAL A 142 12.30 19.92 -4.71
N PHE A 143 11.39 18.97 -4.95
CA PHE A 143 10.93 18.62 -6.30
C PHE A 143 9.46 18.21 -6.25
N ASP A 144 8.71 18.61 -7.27
CA ASP A 144 7.33 18.19 -7.53
C ASP A 144 7.11 18.14 -9.04
N GLY A 145 7.02 16.92 -9.60
CA GLY A 145 6.90 16.70 -11.03
C GLY A 145 6.57 15.27 -11.38
N THR A 146 6.84 14.87 -12.61
CA THR A 146 6.63 13.48 -13.07
C THR A 146 7.73 12.56 -12.53
N ALA A 147 7.36 11.29 -12.28
CA ALA A 147 8.35 10.27 -11.89
C ALA A 147 9.42 10.08 -12.97
N LYS A 148 9.04 10.28 -14.25
CA LYS A 148 9.95 10.19 -15.39
C LYS A 148 11.03 11.28 -15.34
N GLU A 149 10.68 12.52 -14.99
CA GLU A 149 11.66 13.61 -14.85
C GLU A 149 12.73 13.27 -13.82
N VAL A 150 12.36 12.65 -12.69
CA VAL A 150 13.32 12.20 -11.69
C VAL A 150 14.19 11.05 -12.23
N LEU A 151 13.59 10.07 -12.91
CA LEU A 151 14.32 8.94 -13.50
C LEU A 151 15.33 9.38 -14.57
N ASP A 152 15.02 10.41 -15.33
CA ASP A 152 15.88 10.92 -16.41
C ASP A 152 16.95 11.92 -15.90
N ASN A 153 16.80 12.45 -14.67
CA ASN A 153 17.72 13.44 -14.08
C ASN A 153 18.68 12.81 -13.07
N ALA A 154 19.89 12.48 -13.53
CA ALA A 154 20.92 11.87 -12.70
C ALA A 154 21.43 12.80 -11.56
N GLU A 155 21.51 14.11 -11.80
CA GLU A 155 21.95 15.09 -10.81
C GLU A 155 20.96 15.16 -9.64
N LEU A 156 19.67 15.26 -9.95
CA LEU A 156 18.61 15.29 -8.94
C LEU A 156 18.61 14.00 -8.09
N ARG A 157 18.84 12.84 -8.73
CA ARG A 157 18.91 11.58 -8.00
C ARG A 157 20.14 11.50 -7.09
N ALA A 158 21.29 11.93 -7.58
CA ALA A 158 22.53 11.94 -6.78
C ALA A 158 22.42 12.89 -5.58
N GLU A 159 21.79 14.05 -5.76
CA GLU A 159 21.65 15.07 -4.72
C GLU A 159 20.68 14.67 -3.61
N TYR A 160 19.50 14.13 -3.95
CA TYR A 160 18.42 13.92 -2.98
C TYR A 160 18.10 12.46 -2.68
N LEU A 161 18.45 11.52 -3.56
CA LEU A 161 18.11 10.11 -3.39
C LEU A 161 19.33 9.21 -3.13
N ALA A 162 20.54 9.77 -3.15
CA ALA A 162 21.81 9.07 -2.96
C ALA A 162 22.04 7.88 -3.94
N ILE A 163 21.53 7.99 -5.19
CA ILE A 163 21.57 6.93 -6.22
C ILE A 163 21.90 7.51 -7.60
#